data_46f29ae9dbe5231ce0290b1b17df922f
#
_entry.id   46f29ae9dbe5231ce0290b1b17df922f
#
_cell.length_a   1.000
_cell.length_b   1.000
_cell.length_c   1.000
_cell.angle_alpha   90.00
_cell.angle_beta   90.00
_cell.angle_gamma   90.00
#
_symmetry.space_group_name_H-M   'P 1'
#
loop_
_entity.id
_entity.type
_entity.pdbx_description
1 polymer ?
#
loop_
_entity_poly.entity_id
_entity_poly.type
_entity_poly.pdbx_seq_one_letter_code
_entity_poly.pdbx_strand_id
1 'polypeptide(L)'
;MSDYRIDILTLFPDSIRGVLGESILGRAAAKGILDIRCHQIRDYTENKQRQVDDYPYGGGWGQVMNAQPLKSCLDAALADAGDRKTRVIYLSPQGQPFSQTKARQLRADYDHLVLVCGHYEGVDERFIEACVDEEISLGDFVLTGGEIAAMAVADCVCRMVPGVLADEQCYTGESHWDGLLEYPQYTRPEEWEGRRVPEVLLGGNHGEIEEWRRMQSLERTMKKRPDLFEAFQPDAADAKRIEHIKKLQNRRKLDEPLACRKAEEADLPAIMEIVRQARNSLKKHRVDQWQGDYPSEALLASDIARGVCHVLCYKQEIAAFLVLTPGPVLFKGIPSNRTFMSSTEQIDTPALPTSPTTRGLSAL
;
A
#
# COMPACT_ATOMS: atom_id res chain seq x y z
N MET A 1 -31.28 -16.24 -13.93
CA MET A 1 -30.07 -15.95 -14.75
C MET A 1 -29.02 -15.41 -13.81
N SER A 2 -27.76 -15.77 -14.01
CA SER A 2 -26.66 -15.20 -13.22
C SER A 2 -26.54 -13.70 -13.47
N ASP A 3 -26.08 -12.95 -12.45
CA ASP A 3 -25.98 -11.49 -12.51
C ASP A 3 -24.82 -11.03 -13.38
N TYR A 4 -23.81 -11.90 -13.60
CA TYR A 4 -22.61 -11.60 -14.38
C TYR A 4 -22.10 -12.84 -15.11
N ARG A 5 -21.71 -12.68 -16.37
CA ARG A 5 -21.22 -13.80 -17.20
C ARG A 5 -19.83 -13.51 -17.75
N ILE A 6 -18.99 -14.54 -17.79
CA ILE A 6 -17.69 -14.52 -18.48
C ILE A 6 -17.58 -15.77 -19.36
N ASP A 7 -17.38 -15.56 -20.65
CA ASP A 7 -17.00 -16.60 -21.60
C ASP A 7 -15.51 -16.48 -21.91
N ILE A 8 -14.77 -17.58 -21.81
CA ILE A 8 -13.34 -17.61 -22.07
C ILE A 8 -13.08 -18.54 -23.23
N LEU A 9 -12.60 -17.99 -24.34
CA LEU A 9 -12.22 -18.71 -25.53
C LEU A 9 -10.75 -19.12 -25.40
N THR A 10 -10.45 -20.42 -25.33
CA THR A 10 -9.12 -20.93 -24.99
C THR A 10 -8.84 -22.28 -25.68
N LEU A 11 -7.56 -22.63 -25.79
CA LEU A 11 -7.11 -23.97 -26.17
C LEU A 11 -6.98 -24.93 -24.96
N PHE A 12 -7.04 -24.39 -23.72
CA PHE A 12 -6.77 -25.13 -22.49
C PHE A 12 -7.83 -24.86 -21.40
N PRO A 13 -9.12 -25.23 -21.64
CA PRO A 13 -10.20 -24.89 -20.71
C PRO A 13 -10.02 -25.46 -19.30
N ASP A 14 -9.36 -26.61 -19.15
CA ASP A 14 -9.20 -27.25 -17.85
C ASP A 14 -8.22 -26.50 -16.93
N SER A 15 -7.23 -25.80 -17.49
CA SER A 15 -6.33 -24.95 -16.73
C SER A 15 -7.07 -23.78 -16.08
N ILE A 16 -8.05 -23.23 -16.76
CA ILE A 16 -8.88 -22.10 -16.25
C ILE A 16 -9.90 -22.62 -15.26
N ARG A 17 -10.61 -23.71 -15.57
CA ARG A 17 -11.61 -24.31 -14.67
C ARG A 17 -11.03 -24.70 -13.33
N GLY A 18 -9.79 -25.24 -13.32
CA GLY A 18 -9.09 -25.62 -12.11
C GLY A 18 -8.82 -24.43 -11.15
N VAL A 19 -8.67 -23.23 -11.69
CA VAL A 19 -8.41 -22.01 -10.89
C VAL A 19 -9.69 -21.28 -10.56
N LEU A 20 -10.48 -20.90 -11.57
CA LEU A 20 -11.70 -20.10 -11.37
C LEU A 20 -12.87 -20.89 -10.77
N GLY A 21 -12.83 -22.23 -10.84
CA GLY A 21 -13.81 -23.11 -10.22
C GLY A 21 -13.63 -23.33 -8.71
N GLU A 22 -12.58 -22.80 -8.13
CA GLU A 22 -12.24 -22.98 -6.72
C GLU A 22 -12.50 -21.72 -5.88
N SER A 23 -12.42 -21.87 -4.54
CA SER A 23 -12.46 -20.79 -3.56
C SER A 23 -13.69 -19.87 -3.69
N ILE A 24 -13.48 -18.56 -3.77
CA ILE A 24 -14.54 -17.54 -3.74
C ILE A 24 -15.36 -17.57 -5.03
N LEU A 25 -14.68 -17.58 -6.19
CA LEU A 25 -15.36 -17.57 -7.50
C LEU A 25 -16.12 -18.86 -7.75
N GLY A 26 -15.53 -20.01 -7.41
CA GLY A 26 -16.22 -21.31 -7.52
C GLY A 26 -17.46 -21.39 -6.65
N ARG A 27 -17.44 -20.85 -5.43
CA ARG A 27 -18.63 -20.77 -4.57
C ARG A 27 -19.69 -19.84 -5.12
N ALA A 28 -19.30 -18.71 -5.72
CA ALA A 28 -20.22 -17.77 -6.33
C ALA A 28 -20.87 -18.36 -7.60
N ALA A 29 -20.11 -19.09 -8.39
CA ALA A 29 -20.64 -19.83 -9.55
C ALA A 29 -21.61 -20.92 -9.11
N ALA A 30 -21.29 -21.71 -8.09
CA ALA A 30 -22.17 -22.73 -7.53
C ALA A 30 -23.49 -22.16 -6.97
N LYS A 31 -23.50 -20.90 -6.52
CA LYS A 31 -24.70 -20.17 -6.07
C LYS A 31 -25.47 -19.51 -7.23
N GLY A 32 -24.96 -19.58 -8.45
CA GLY A 32 -25.58 -18.95 -9.63
C GLY A 32 -25.40 -17.44 -9.71
N ILE A 33 -24.51 -16.84 -8.89
CA ILE A 33 -24.19 -15.41 -8.95
C ILE A 33 -23.33 -15.13 -10.18
N LEU A 34 -22.35 -15.99 -10.45
CA LEU A 34 -21.47 -15.92 -11.62
C LEU A 34 -21.78 -17.06 -12.59
N ASP A 35 -21.64 -16.80 -13.89
CA ASP A 35 -21.66 -17.80 -14.96
C ASP A 35 -20.33 -17.72 -15.71
N ILE A 36 -19.37 -18.59 -15.36
CA ILE A 36 -18.03 -18.63 -15.98
C ILE A 36 -17.96 -19.85 -16.88
N ARG A 37 -17.82 -19.62 -18.18
CA ARG A 37 -17.77 -20.67 -19.21
C ARG A 37 -16.45 -20.65 -19.95
N CYS A 38 -15.92 -21.83 -20.20
CA CYS A 38 -14.70 -22.01 -20.99
C CYS A 38 -15.03 -22.76 -22.27
N HIS A 39 -14.74 -22.15 -23.40
CA HIS A 39 -14.97 -22.70 -24.74
C HIS A 39 -13.68 -23.22 -25.32
N GLN A 40 -13.65 -24.51 -25.71
CA GLN A 40 -12.51 -25.09 -26.40
C GLN A 40 -12.52 -24.67 -27.86
N ILE A 41 -11.59 -23.78 -28.27
CA ILE A 41 -11.53 -23.25 -29.64
C ILE A 41 -11.42 -24.36 -30.69
N ARG A 42 -10.74 -25.47 -30.38
CA ARG A 42 -10.58 -26.63 -31.28
C ARG A 42 -11.88 -27.32 -31.63
N ASP A 43 -12.96 -27.12 -30.88
CA ASP A 43 -14.26 -27.71 -31.16
C ASP A 43 -15.01 -26.97 -32.27
N TYR A 44 -14.54 -25.79 -32.65
CA TYR A 44 -15.18 -24.90 -33.63
C TYR A 44 -14.42 -24.80 -34.96
N THR A 45 -13.32 -25.55 -35.13
CA THR A 45 -12.61 -25.59 -36.41
C THR A 45 -13.30 -26.51 -37.41
N GLU A 46 -13.33 -26.09 -38.66
CA GLU A 46 -13.76 -26.90 -39.80
C GLU A 46 -12.70 -27.92 -40.25
N ASN A 47 -11.49 -27.81 -39.75
CA ASN A 47 -10.38 -28.71 -40.05
C ASN A 47 -10.60 -30.09 -39.40
N LYS A 48 -10.59 -31.14 -40.19
CA LYS A 48 -10.79 -32.53 -39.74
C LYS A 48 -9.79 -33.01 -38.70
N GLN A 49 -8.55 -32.47 -38.70
CA GLN A 49 -7.50 -32.73 -37.73
C GLN A 49 -7.60 -31.85 -36.49
N ARG A 50 -8.63 -31.01 -36.38
CA ARG A 50 -8.85 -30.05 -35.28
C ARG A 50 -7.71 -29.03 -35.15
N GLN A 51 -7.06 -28.70 -36.26
CA GLN A 51 -6.02 -27.67 -36.33
C GLN A 51 -6.69 -26.31 -36.29
N VAL A 52 -6.07 -25.37 -35.55
CA VAL A 52 -6.59 -24.00 -35.32
C VAL A 52 -5.56 -22.92 -35.65
N ASP A 53 -4.41 -23.33 -36.18
CA ASP A 53 -3.26 -22.48 -36.45
C ASP A 53 -2.63 -22.86 -37.78
N ASP A 54 -1.90 -21.91 -38.40
CA ASP A 54 -1.18 -22.10 -39.65
C ASP A 54 0.05 -21.17 -39.71
N TYR A 55 0.91 -21.36 -40.68
CA TYR A 55 2.08 -20.53 -40.90
C TYR A 55 1.69 -19.10 -41.28
N PRO A 56 2.41 -18.07 -40.75
CA PRO A 56 2.13 -16.67 -41.09
C PRO A 56 2.47 -16.35 -42.53
N TYR A 57 1.66 -15.55 -43.19
CA TYR A 57 2.02 -14.96 -44.47
C TYR A 57 3.28 -14.10 -44.34
N GLY A 58 4.14 -14.11 -45.33
CA GLY A 58 5.42 -13.39 -45.29
C GLY A 58 6.57 -14.22 -44.67
N GLY A 59 6.27 -15.38 -44.13
CA GLY A 59 7.28 -16.24 -43.46
C GLY A 59 7.51 -15.80 -42.01
N GLY A 60 8.38 -16.50 -41.32
CA GLY A 60 8.70 -16.27 -39.92
C GLY A 60 8.71 -17.56 -39.10
N TRP A 61 9.00 -17.45 -37.81
CA TRP A 61 8.99 -18.57 -36.89
C TRP A 61 7.61 -18.72 -36.26
N GLY A 62 7.20 -19.91 -35.93
CA GLY A 62 5.95 -20.21 -35.23
C GLY A 62 4.73 -20.26 -36.13
N GLN A 63 3.57 -20.25 -35.52
CA GLN A 63 2.25 -20.37 -36.16
C GLN A 63 1.33 -19.24 -35.63
N VAL A 64 0.28 -18.93 -36.36
CA VAL A 64 -0.73 -17.93 -36.01
C VAL A 64 -2.09 -18.60 -35.92
N MET A 65 -2.88 -18.26 -34.92
CA MET A 65 -4.23 -18.78 -34.76
C MET A 65 -5.15 -18.29 -35.88
N ASN A 66 -5.85 -19.23 -36.51
CA ASN A 66 -6.77 -18.95 -37.63
C ASN A 66 -8.01 -18.18 -37.16
N ALA A 67 -8.45 -17.24 -37.97
CA ALA A 67 -9.64 -16.43 -37.69
C ALA A 67 -10.96 -17.28 -37.66
N GLN A 68 -11.10 -18.31 -38.51
CA GLN A 68 -12.34 -19.09 -38.60
C GLN A 68 -12.72 -19.77 -37.27
N PRO A 69 -11.87 -20.61 -36.62
CA PRO A 69 -12.27 -21.27 -35.39
C PRO A 69 -12.52 -20.28 -34.23
N LEU A 70 -11.81 -19.17 -34.17
CA LEU A 70 -12.04 -18.10 -33.21
C LEU A 70 -13.38 -17.43 -33.42
N LYS A 71 -13.71 -17.09 -34.67
CA LYS A 71 -15.01 -16.45 -35.00
C LYS A 71 -16.17 -17.37 -34.71
N SER A 72 -16.09 -18.64 -35.09
CA SER A 72 -17.17 -19.62 -34.83
C SER A 72 -17.33 -19.87 -33.31
N CYS A 73 -16.25 -19.91 -32.56
CA CYS A 73 -16.28 -20.03 -31.10
C CYS A 73 -16.94 -18.79 -30.46
N LEU A 74 -16.54 -17.59 -30.90
CA LEU A 74 -17.14 -16.34 -30.45
C LEU A 74 -18.64 -16.26 -30.75
N ASP A 75 -19.04 -16.61 -31.97
CA ASP A 75 -20.47 -16.59 -32.36
C ASP A 75 -21.32 -17.53 -31.48
N ALA A 76 -20.79 -18.69 -31.14
CA ALA A 76 -21.45 -19.62 -30.23
C ALA A 76 -21.57 -19.03 -28.79
N ALA A 77 -20.56 -18.36 -28.29
CA ALA A 77 -20.61 -17.70 -26.99
C ALA A 77 -21.62 -16.54 -26.98
N LEU A 78 -21.66 -15.74 -28.05
CA LEU A 78 -22.59 -14.61 -28.20
C LEU A 78 -24.05 -15.06 -28.41
N ALA A 79 -24.29 -16.12 -29.16
CA ALA A 79 -25.64 -16.63 -29.40
C ALA A 79 -26.35 -17.04 -28.09
N ASP A 80 -25.63 -17.47 -27.10
CA ASP A 80 -26.14 -17.88 -25.78
C ASP A 80 -26.09 -16.73 -24.73
N ALA A 81 -25.65 -15.55 -25.13
CA ALA A 81 -25.53 -14.40 -24.21
C ALA A 81 -26.88 -13.69 -23.96
N GLY A 82 -27.85 -13.80 -24.87
CA GLY A 82 -29.13 -13.07 -24.82
C GLY A 82 -28.91 -11.56 -25.00
N ASP A 83 -29.65 -10.75 -24.25
CA ASP A 83 -29.60 -9.27 -24.35
C ASP A 83 -28.50 -8.63 -23.46
N ARG A 84 -27.52 -9.41 -23.03
CA ARG A 84 -26.44 -8.90 -22.18
C ARG A 84 -25.57 -7.88 -22.91
N LYS A 85 -25.18 -6.83 -22.19
CA LYS A 85 -24.24 -5.86 -22.70
C LYS A 85 -22.84 -6.49 -22.67
N THR A 86 -22.36 -6.93 -23.81
CA THR A 86 -21.14 -7.70 -23.98
C THR A 86 -19.94 -6.84 -24.36
N ARG A 87 -18.76 -7.23 -23.90
CA ARG A 87 -17.47 -6.71 -24.33
C ARG A 87 -16.54 -7.86 -24.71
N VAL A 88 -16.01 -7.85 -25.92
CA VAL A 88 -15.04 -8.83 -26.42
C VAL A 88 -13.62 -8.28 -26.23
N ILE A 89 -12.83 -8.99 -25.45
CA ILE A 89 -11.48 -8.57 -25.04
C ILE A 89 -10.46 -9.60 -25.49
N TYR A 90 -9.49 -9.19 -26.28
CA TYR A 90 -8.33 -10.00 -26.60
C TYR A 90 -7.20 -9.74 -25.62
N LEU A 91 -6.63 -10.83 -25.05
CA LEU A 91 -5.52 -10.74 -24.09
C LEU A 91 -4.19 -10.79 -24.83
N SER A 92 -3.58 -9.63 -24.97
CA SER A 92 -2.42 -9.42 -25.84
C SER A 92 -1.37 -8.55 -25.13
N PRO A 93 -0.06 -8.81 -25.30
CA PRO A 93 0.97 -7.89 -24.79
C PRO A 93 0.95 -6.52 -25.47
N GLN A 94 0.24 -6.36 -26.60
CA GLN A 94 0.09 -5.11 -27.33
C GLN A 94 -1.07 -4.23 -26.77
N GLY A 95 -1.91 -4.81 -25.90
CA GLY A 95 -3.07 -4.14 -25.32
C GLY A 95 -2.70 -3.09 -24.27
N GLN A 96 -3.71 -2.32 -23.87
CA GLN A 96 -3.57 -1.36 -22.78
C GLN A 96 -3.35 -2.08 -21.45
N PRO A 97 -2.46 -1.57 -20.56
CA PRO A 97 -2.21 -2.18 -19.27
C PRO A 97 -3.46 -2.27 -18.40
N PHE A 98 -3.74 -3.47 -17.89
CA PHE A 98 -4.87 -3.71 -16.99
C PHE A 98 -4.63 -3.06 -15.62
N SER A 99 -5.66 -2.45 -15.06
CA SER A 99 -5.62 -1.79 -13.77
C SER A 99 -6.93 -1.99 -13.00
N GLN A 100 -6.93 -1.70 -11.69
CA GLN A 100 -8.16 -1.72 -10.88
C GLN A 100 -9.23 -0.76 -11.43
N THR A 101 -8.83 0.39 -11.95
CA THR A 101 -9.75 1.34 -12.59
C THR A 101 -10.41 0.73 -13.83
N LYS A 102 -9.63 0.02 -14.66
CA LYS A 102 -10.16 -0.69 -15.84
C LYS A 102 -11.11 -1.81 -15.42
N ALA A 103 -10.76 -2.59 -14.40
CA ALA A 103 -11.64 -3.63 -13.87
C ALA A 103 -12.98 -3.08 -13.37
N ARG A 104 -12.95 -1.96 -12.64
CA ARG A 104 -14.16 -1.25 -12.18
C ARG A 104 -15.03 -0.78 -13.35
N GLN A 105 -14.41 -0.23 -14.37
CA GLN A 105 -15.09 0.20 -15.60
C GLN A 105 -15.77 -0.98 -16.30
N LEU A 106 -15.04 -2.08 -16.52
CA LEU A 106 -15.58 -3.28 -17.14
C LEU A 106 -16.79 -3.83 -16.36
N ARG A 107 -16.67 -3.86 -15.00
CA ARG A 107 -17.77 -4.32 -14.15
C ARG A 107 -18.99 -3.39 -14.19
N ALA A 108 -18.77 -2.07 -14.28
CA ALA A 108 -19.86 -1.08 -14.29
C ALA A 108 -20.58 -1.01 -15.64
N ASP A 109 -19.82 -1.15 -16.73
CA ASP A 109 -20.33 -0.90 -18.09
C ASP A 109 -20.90 -2.14 -18.75
N TYR A 110 -20.50 -3.34 -18.33
CA TYR A 110 -20.88 -4.60 -18.98
C TYR A 110 -21.34 -5.63 -17.93
N ASP A 111 -22.22 -6.51 -18.33
CA ASP A 111 -22.70 -7.68 -17.57
C ASP A 111 -22.27 -9.01 -18.21
N HIS A 112 -21.54 -8.93 -19.32
CA HIS A 112 -20.92 -10.06 -20.00
C HIS A 112 -19.56 -9.66 -20.60
N LEU A 113 -18.52 -10.44 -20.30
CA LEU A 113 -17.22 -10.32 -20.92
C LEU A 113 -16.90 -11.59 -21.72
N VAL A 114 -16.37 -11.44 -22.91
CA VAL A 114 -15.75 -12.52 -23.67
C VAL A 114 -14.24 -12.29 -23.68
N LEU A 115 -13.48 -13.20 -23.05
CA LEU A 115 -12.02 -13.12 -22.97
C LEU A 115 -11.41 -14.08 -23.98
N VAL A 116 -10.67 -13.56 -24.96
CA VAL A 116 -10.02 -14.34 -26.01
C VAL A 116 -8.57 -14.58 -25.62
N CYS A 117 -8.20 -15.85 -25.45
CA CYS A 117 -6.84 -16.28 -25.15
C CYS A 117 -6.09 -16.63 -26.44
N GLY A 118 -5.12 -15.80 -26.82
CA GLY A 118 -4.19 -16.11 -27.90
C GLY A 118 -3.12 -17.11 -27.49
N HIS A 119 -2.58 -17.79 -28.49
CA HIS A 119 -1.43 -18.69 -28.37
C HIS A 119 -0.50 -18.53 -29.56
N TYR A 120 0.62 -19.25 -29.55
CA TYR A 120 1.64 -19.22 -30.61
C TYR A 120 2.23 -17.82 -30.81
N GLU A 121 2.30 -17.34 -32.07
CA GLU A 121 2.78 -15.99 -32.40
C GLU A 121 1.63 -14.95 -32.35
N GLY A 122 0.41 -15.37 -32.00
CA GLY A 122 -0.77 -14.53 -31.87
C GLY A 122 -1.95 -15.01 -32.69
N VAL A 123 -2.86 -14.12 -32.95
CA VAL A 123 -4.15 -14.33 -33.61
C VAL A 123 -4.15 -13.60 -34.95
N ASP A 124 -4.82 -14.16 -35.95
CA ASP A 124 -5.02 -13.50 -37.24
C ASP A 124 -5.63 -12.11 -37.06
N GLU A 125 -4.93 -11.08 -37.57
CA GLU A 125 -5.29 -9.67 -37.40
C GLU A 125 -6.70 -9.35 -37.86
N ARG A 126 -7.19 -10.05 -38.91
CA ARG A 126 -8.56 -9.87 -39.41
C ARG A 126 -9.63 -10.25 -38.40
N PHE A 127 -9.35 -11.20 -37.51
CA PHE A 127 -10.24 -11.51 -36.38
C PHE A 127 -10.22 -10.39 -35.34
N ILE A 128 -9.04 -9.87 -35.04
CA ILE A 128 -8.90 -8.77 -34.08
C ILE A 128 -9.68 -7.54 -34.57
N GLU A 129 -9.40 -7.10 -35.79
CA GLU A 129 -10.07 -5.93 -36.41
C GLU A 129 -11.59 -6.06 -36.52
N ALA A 130 -12.10 -7.27 -36.81
CA ALA A 130 -13.52 -7.47 -37.06
C ALA A 130 -14.35 -7.83 -35.82
N CYS A 131 -13.75 -8.40 -34.78
CA CYS A 131 -14.47 -9.08 -33.69
C CYS A 131 -14.08 -8.64 -32.29
N VAL A 132 -12.95 -7.98 -32.10
CA VAL A 132 -12.44 -7.58 -30.79
C VAL A 132 -12.77 -6.11 -30.53
N ASP A 133 -13.34 -5.83 -29.37
CA ASP A 133 -13.65 -4.45 -28.98
C ASP A 133 -12.45 -3.74 -28.36
N GLU A 134 -11.57 -4.47 -27.67
CA GLU A 134 -10.35 -3.94 -27.07
C GLU A 134 -9.32 -5.01 -26.77
N GLU A 135 -8.06 -4.60 -26.69
CA GLU A 135 -6.94 -5.42 -26.24
C GLU A 135 -6.47 -5.02 -24.86
N ILE A 136 -6.22 -6.00 -23.98
CA ILE A 136 -5.75 -5.78 -22.62
C ILE A 136 -4.46 -6.57 -22.39
N SER A 137 -3.46 -5.89 -21.82
CA SER A 137 -2.19 -6.47 -21.36
C SER A 137 -2.12 -6.52 -19.84
N LEU A 138 -1.47 -7.54 -19.26
CA LEU A 138 -1.12 -7.56 -17.83
C LEU A 138 0.10 -6.71 -17.48
N GLY A 139 0.88 -6.32 -18.47
CA GLY A 139 2.12 -5.55 -18.28
C GLY A 139 3.12 -5.79 -19.41
N ASP A 140 4.29 -5.16 -19.32
CA ASP A 140 5.33 -5.18 -20.34
C ASP A 140 6.16 -6.49 -20.30
N PHE A 141 5.50 -7.62 -20.50
CA PHE A 141 6.09 -8.95 -20.60
C PHE A 141 5.22 -9.88 -21.44
N VAL A 142 5.83 -10.96 -21.95
CA VAL A 142 5.14 -11.93 -22.81
C VAL A 142 4.92 -13.22 -22.06
N LEU A 143 3.73 -13.79 -22.18
CA LEU A 143 3.35 -15.11 -21.66
C LEU A 143 3.21 -16.11 -22.82
N THR A 144 3.19 -17.41 -22.51
CA THR A 144 3.02 -18.47 -23.51
C THR A 144 1.62 -18.55 -24.11
N GLY A 145 0.63 -17.90 -23.45
CA GLY A 145 -0.76 -17.85 -23.88
C GLY A 145 -1.57 -16.87 -23.04
N GLY A 146 -2.79 -16.60 -23.44
CA GLY A 146 -3.69 -15.64 -22.80
C GLY A 146 -4.40 -16.13 -21.53
N GLU A 147 -4.28 -17.39 -21.14
CA GLU A 147 -5.05 -18.02 -20.06
C GLU A 147 -4.80 -17.38 -18.71
N ILE A 148 -3.53 -17.12 -18.37
CA ILE A 148 -3.17 -16.47 -17.09
C ILE A 148 -3.76 -15.04 -17.04
N ALA A 149 -3.68 -14.31 -18.16
CA ALA A 149 -4.25 -12.98 -18.26
C ALA A 149 -5.79 -13.03 -18.13
N ALA A 150 -6.44 -13.99 -18.77
CA ALA A 150 -7.89 -14.18 -18.67
C ALA A 150 -8.31 -14.47 -17.22
N MET A 151 -7.61 -15.35 -16.54
CA MET A 151 -7.88 -15.64 -15.11
C MET A 151 -7.71 -14.41 -14.22
N ALA A 152 -6.66 -13.62 -14.43
CA ALA A 152 -6.42 -12.40 -13.65
C ALA A 152 -7.51 -11.34 -13.89
N VAL A 153 -7.91 -11.11 -15.12
CA VAL A 153 -9.01 -10.17 -15.47
C VAL A 153 -10.32 -10.67 -14.90
N ALA A 154 -10.65 -11.96 -15.07
CA ALA A 154 -11.88 -12.57 -14.56
C ALA A 154 -11.96 -12.47 -13.03
N ASP A 155 -10.91 -12.81 -12.30
CA ASP A 155 -10.90 -12.72 -10.83
C ASP A 155 -11.09 -11.27 -10.37
N CYS A 156 -10.31 -10.34 -10.91
CA CYS A 156 -10.37 -8.93 -10.53
C CYS A 156 -11.76 -8.31 -10.79
N VAL A 157 -12.45 -8.67 -11.88
CA VAL A 157 -13.78 -8.16 -12.20
C VAL A 157 -14.87 -8.89 -11.40
N CYS A 158 -14.84 -10.23 -11.35
CA CYS A 158 -15.86 -11.03 -10.69
C CYS A 158 -15.96 -10.78 -9.18
N ARG A 159 -14.85 -10.52 -8.49
CA ARG A 159 -14.87 -10.25 -7.06
C ARG A 159 -15.66 -9.00 -6.67
N MET A 160 -15.90 -8.08 -7.62
CA MET A 160 -16.71 -6.88 -7.43
C MET A 160 -18.20 -7.08 -7.77
N VAL A 161 -18.59 -8.28 -8.18
CA VAL A 161 -20.02 -8.60 -8.40
C VAL A 161 -20.69 -8.76 -7.05
N PRO A 162 -21.84 -8.10 -6.79
CA PRO A 162 -22.56 -8.20 -5.53
C PRO A 162 -22.83 -9.66 -5.14
N GLY A 163 -22.53 -10.01 -3.88
CA GLY A 163 -22.73 -11.37 -3.36
C GLY A 163 -21.55 -12.33 -3.60
N VAL A 164 -20.54 -11.97 -4.37
CA VAL A 164 -19.29 -12.76 -4.52
C VAL A 164 -18.45 -12.63 -3.25
N LEU A 165 -18.18 -11.41 -2.80
CA LEU A 165 -17.62 -11.12 -1.48
C LEU A 165 -18.73 -10.80 -0.48
N ALA A 166 -18.41 -10.87 0.81
CA ALA A 166 -19.40 -10.69 1.87
C ALA A 166 -19.94 -9.26 1.93
N ASP A 167 -19.12 -8.27 1.62
CA ASP A 167 -19.45 -6.85 1.65
C ASP A 167 -18.58 -6.08 0.66
N GLU A 168 -19.07 -4.94 0.17
CA GLU A 168 -18.30 -4.05 -0.72
C GLU A 168 -17.06 -3.46 -0.05
N GLN A 169 -17.07 -3.33 1.27
CA GLN A 169 -15.90 -2.90 2.03
C GLN A 169 -14.71 -3.87 1.91
N CYS A 170 -14.97 -5.13 1.54
CA CYS A 170 -13.90 -6.11 1.29
C CYS A 170 -12.99 -5.75 0.11
N TYR A 171 -13.42 -4.86 -0.81
CA TYR A 171 -12.58 -4.42 -1.93
C TYR A 171 -12.42 -2.90 -2.03
N THR A 172 -13.33 -2.11 -1.43
CA THR A 172 -13.25 -0.64 -1.51
C THR A 172 -12.15 -0.04 -0.64
N GLY A 173 -11.71 -0.76 0.40
CA GLY A 173 -10.59 -0.39 1.27
C GLY A 173 -9.22 -0.92 0.83
N GLU A 174 -9.16 -1.69 -0.25
CA GLU A 174 -7.93 -2.31 -0.73
C GLU A 174 -7.05 -1.39 -1.59
N SER A 175 -5.82 -1.84 -1.83
CA SER A 175 -4.86 -1.15 -2.70
C SER A 175 -5.46 -0.85 -4.08
N HIS A 176 -5.15 0.33 -4.61
CA HIS A 176 -5.55 0.82 -5.94
C HIS A 176 -7.02 1.22 -6.09
N TRP A 177 -7.86 1.07 -5.07
CA TRP A 177 -9.28 1.46 -5.18
C TRP A 177 -9.45 2.97 -5.27
N ASP A 178 -8.78 3.71 -4.41
CA ASP A 178 -8.77 5.18 -4.35
C ASP A 178 -7.44 5.80 -4.81
N GLY A 179 -6.58 5.01 -5.47
CA GLY A 179 -5.27 5.43 -5.95
C GLY A 179 -4.13 5.23 -4.97
N LEU A 180 -4.41 4.76 -3.75
CA LEU A 180 -3.41 4.49 -2.72
C LEU A 180 -3.18 2.98 -2.51
N LEU A 181 -2.11 2.65 -1.79
CA LEU A 181 -1.89 1.32 -1.24
C LEU A 181 -2.62 1.18 0.09
N GLU A 182 -3.10 -0.01 0.38
CA GLU A 182 -3.70 -0.37 1.65
C GLU A 182 -2.71 -0.24 2.81
N TYR A 183 -3.23 0.04 4.00
CA TYR A 183 -2.49 0.05 5.27
C TYR A 183 -1.99 -1.36 5.65
N PRO A 184 -1.00 -1.48 6.59
CA PRO A 184 -0.51 -2.78 7.03
C PRO A 184 -1.53 -3.53 7.87
N GLN A 185 -1.73 -4.81 7.59
CA GLN A 185 -2.60 -5.70 8.35
C GLN A 185 -1.79 -6.45 9.41
N TYR A 186 -2.40 -6.67 10.58
CA TYR A 186 -1.84 -7.41 11.69
C TYR A 186 -2.84 -8.46 12.18
N THR A 187 -2.32 -9.60 12.65
CA THR A 187 -3.12 -10.69 13.23
C THR A 187 -2.47 -11.20 14.52
N ARG A 188 -3.12 -12.13 15.20
CA ARG A 188 -2.59 -12.78 16.41
C ARG A 188 -1.38 -13.67 16.10
N PRO A 189 -0.42 -13.80 17.03
CA PRO A 189 -0.38 -13.20 18.37
C PRO A 189 -0.04 -11.70 18.34
N GLU A 190 -0.27 -10.99 19.47
CA GLU A 190 0.04 -9.56 19.64
C GLU A 190 1.54 -9.24 19.47
N GLU A 191 2.40 -10.17 19.88
CA GLU A 191 3.84 -10.09 19.70
C GLU A 191 4.36 -11.30 18.93
N TRP A 192 5.14 -11.07 17.88
CA TRP A 192 5.80 -12.10 17.08
C TRP A 192 7.28 -11.75 16.89
N GLU A 193 8.18 -12.58 17.41
CA GLU A 193 9.65 -12.38 17.35
C GLU A 193 10.08 -10.98 17.83
N GLY A 194 9.55 -10.52 18.95
CA GLY A 194 9.86 -9.21 19.52
C GLY A 194 9.22 -8.01 18.81
N ARG A 195 8.39 -8.25 17.81
CA ARG A 195 7.65 -7.22 17.07
C ARG A 195 6.21 -7.20 17.53
N ARG A 196 5.77 -6.06 18.06
CA ARG A 196 4.42 -5.90 18.58
C ARG A 196 3.47 -5.26 17.56
N VAL A 197 2.21 -5.63 17.66
CA VAL A 197 1.10 -4.94 16.99
C VAL A 197 1.06 -3.49 17.49
N PRO A 198 0.86 -2.48 16.63
CA PRO A 198 0.70 -1.09 17.05
C PRO A 198 -0.42 -0.93 18.09
N GLU A 199 -0.13 -0.22 19.19
CA GLU A 199 -1.05 -0.06 20.32
C GLU A 199 -2.40 0.53 19.94
N VAL A 200 -2.42 1.45 18.96
CA VAL A 200 -3.67 2.04 18.45
C VAL A 200 -4.66 0.97 17.96
N LEU A 201 -4.17 -0.15 17.42
CA LEU A 201 -5.01 -1.25 16.93
C LEU A 201 -5.59 -2.11 18.07
N LEU A 202 -5.02 -2.01 19.26
CA LEU A 202 -5.45 -2.75 20.46
C LEU A 202 -6.43 -1.94 21.33
N GLY A 203 -6.47 -0.61 21.15
CA GLY A 203 -7.21 0.32 22.01
C GLY A 203 -8.73 0.36 21.81
N GLY A 204 -9.26 -0.24 20.73
CA GLY A 204 -10.71 -0.27 20.46
C GLY A 204 -11.33 1.09 20.03
N ASN A 205 -10.56 2.17 19.94
CA ASN A 205 -11.03 3.45 19.44
C ASN A 205 -11.06 3.45 17.90
N HIS A 206 -12.24 3.20 17.33
CA HIS A 206 -12.41 3.12 15.87
C HIS A 206 -11.96 4.38 15.14
N GLY A 207 -12.16 5.57 15.71
CA GLY A 207 -11.76 6.83 15.08
C GLY A 207 -10.22 6.95 14.96
N GLU A 208 -9.50 6.60 16.02
CA GLU A 208 -8.03 6.57 16.01
C GLU A 208 -7.48 5.48 15.09
N ILE A 209 -8.15 4.33 15.04
CA ILE A 209 -7.78 3.23 14.14
C ILE A 209 -7.92 3.66 12.68
N GLU A 210 -9.03 4.29 12.29
CA GLU A 210 -9.25 4.78 10.91
C GLU A 210 -8.25 5.88 10.53
N GLU A 211 -7.99 6.81 11.43
CA GLU A 211 -6.97 7.85 11.21
C GLU A 211 -5.58 7.23 11.02
N TRP A 212 -5.20 6.27 11.86
CA TRP A 212 -3.94 5.55 11.74
C TRP A 212 -3.86 4.78 10.41
N ARG A 213 -4.92 4.08 10.02
CA ARG A 213 -4.99 3.34 8.76
C ARG A 213 -4.77 4.28 7.57
N ARG A 214 -5.44 5.44 7.56
CA ARG A 214 -5.28 6.42 6.48
C ARG A 214 -3.87 6.98 6.42
N MET A 215 -3.28 7.31 7.56
CA MET A 215 -1.88 7.74 7.65
C MET A 215 -0.92 6.68 7.11
N GLN A 216 -1.12 5.41 7.47
CA GLN A 216 -0.29 4.30 6.99
C GLN A 216 -0.43 4.07 5.47
N SER A 217 -1.63 4.19 4.94
CA SER A 217 -1.91 4.09 3.50
C SER A 217 -1.13 5.17 2.73
N LEU A 218 -1.22 6.42 3.15
CA LEU A 218 -0.48 7.55 2.56
C LEU A 218 1.04 7.33 2.66
N GLU A 219 1.57 7.02 3.83
CA GLU A 219 3.02 6.82 4.04
C GLU A 219 3.56 5.64 3.21
N ARG A 220 2.82 4.53 3.15
CA ARG A 220 3.19 3.36 2.33
C ARG A 220 3.22 3.69 0.85
N THR A 221 2.22 4.42 0.37
CA THR A 221 2.14 4.82 -1.04
C THR A 221 3.29 5.74 -1.40
N MET A 222 3.55 6.76 -0.59
CA MET A 222 4.71 7.64 -0.77
C MET A 222 6.03 6.88 -0.88
N LYS A 223 6.20 5.83 -0.06
CA LYS A 223 7.46 5.07 0.00
C LYS A 223 7.58 4.00 -1.06
N LYS A 224 6.51 3.23 -1.32
CA LYS A 224 6.54 2.02 -2.16
C LYS A 224 6.13 2.25 -3.59
N ARG A 225 5.25 3.22 -3.83
CA ARG A 225 4.71 3.54 -5.14
C ARG A 225 4.62 5.07 -5.30
N PRO A 226 5.78 5.74 -5.40
CA PRO A 226 5.82 7.19 -5.61
C PRO A 226 5.08 7.64 -6.87
N ASP A 227 5.05 6.82 -7.90
CA ASP A 227 4.28 7.01 -9.13
C ASP A 227 2.76 7.16 -8.87
N LEU A 228 2.20 6.29 -8.03
CA LEU A 228 0.78 6.39 -7.61
C LEU A 228 0.55 7.62 -6.74
N PHE A 229 1.49 7.90 -5.85
CA PHE A 229 1.37 9.05 -4.96
C PHE A 229 1.44 10.39 -5.72
N GLU A 230 2.24 10.49 -6.77
CA GLU A 230 2.31 11.66 -7.65
C GLU A 230 1.00 11.88 -8.43
N ALA A 231 0.33 10.79 -8.81
CA ALA A 231 -0.96 10.85 -9.50
C ALA A 231 -2.15 11.08 -8.53
N PHE A 232 -1.97 10.85 -7.23
CA PHE A 232 -3.03 10.97 -6.22
C PHE A 232 -3.42 12.43 -6.00
N GLN A 233 -4.73 12.69 -5.95
CA GLN A 233 -5.29 14.01 -5.68
C GLN A 233 -5.82 14.06 -4.24
N PRO A 234 -5.05 14.58 -3.27
CA PRO A 234 -5.45 14.62 -1.87
C PRO A 234 -6.59 15.61 -1.64
N ASP A 235 -7.54 15.24 -0.82
CA ASP A 235 -8.49 16.18 -0.23
C ASP A 235 -7.80 17.05 0.85
N ALA A 236 -8.54 17.99 1.43
CA ALA A 236 -8.00 18.92 2.45
C ALA A 236 -7.52 18.19 3.72
N ALA A 237 -8.12 17.06 4.08
CA ALA A 237 -7.74 16.28 5.24
C ALA A 237 -6.46 15.47 4.95
N ASP A 238 -6.38 14.82 3.80
CA ASP A 238 -5.20 14.09 3.38
C ASP A 238 -4.00 15.01 3.12
N ALA A 239 -4.22 16.22 2.61
CA ALA A 239 -3.15 17.21 2.47
C ALA A 239 -2.48 17.55 3.82
N LYS A 240 -3.28 17.70 4.90
CA LYS A 240 -2.76 17.91 6.27
C LYS A 240 -2.00 16.68 6.78
N ARG A 241 -2.52 15.47 6.53
CA ARG A 241 -1.85 14.21 6.89
C ARG A 241 -0.50 14.07 6.18
N ILE A 242 -0.47 14.37 4.90
CA ILE A 242 0.76 14.34 4.08
C ILE A 242 1.80 15.32 4.62
N GLU A 243 1.38 16.54 4.98
CA GLU A 243 2.27 17.52 5.60
C GLU A 243 2.85 16.99 6.92
N HIS A 244 2.00 16.39 7.75
CA HIS A 244 2.42 15.79 9.02
C HIS A 244 3.42 14.63 8.80
N ILE A 245 3.14 13.71 7.85
CA ILE A 245 4.06 12.60 7.49
C ILE A 245 5.43 13.17 7.05
N LYS A 246 5.44 14.18 6.16
CA LYS A 246 6.68 14.80 5.69
C LYS A 246 7.48 15.43 6.84
N LYS A 247 6.79 16.10 7.78
CA LYS A 247 7.45 16.66 8.99
C LYS A 247 8.09 15.56 9.84
N LEU A 248 7.38 14.45 10.09
CA LEU A 248 7.93 13.31 10.84
C LEU A 248 9.11 12.65 10.12
N GLN A 249 9.05 12.48 8.80
CA GLN A 249 10.14 11.91 8.01
C GLN A 249 11.39 12.81 8.02
N ASN A 250 11.21 14.11 7.91
CA ASN A 250 12.32 15.06 8.00
C ASN A 250 12.99 15.05 9.39
N ARG A 251 12.21 14.86 10.46
CA ARG A 251 12.75 14.67 11.82
C ARG A 251 13.58 13.39 11.97
N ARG A 252 13.24 12.32 11.23
CA ARG A 252 13.99 11.05 11.25
C ARG A 252 15.25 11.06 10.40
N LYS A 253 15.41 12.03 9.51
CA LYS A 253 16.60 12.20 8.67
C LYS A 253 17.57 13.18 9.30
N LEU A 254 18.20 12.79 10.40
CA LEU A 254 19.46 13.42 10.79
C LEU A 254 20.52 12.88 9.83
N ASP A 255 21.13 13.77 9.04
CA ASP A 255 22.17 13.39 8.07
C ASP A 255 23.43 12.88 8.77
N GLU A 256 23.60 13.23 10.06
CA GLU A 256 24.69 12.81 10.92
C GLU A 256 24.16 12.37 12.30
N PRO A 257 24.82 11.40 12.96
CA PRO A 257 24.46 11.03 14.32
C PRO A 257 24.69 12.19 15.29
N LEU A 258 23.80 12.31 16.28
CA LEU A 258 24.00 13.26 17.37
C LEU A 258 25.26 12.86 18.18
N ALA A 259 26.19 13.78 18.28
CA ALA A 259 27.37 13.59 19.16
C ALA A 259 27.03 14.05 20.59
N CYS A 260 27.22 13.14 21.56
CA CYS A 260 27.05 13.46 22.98
C CYS A 260 28.44 13.73 23.63
N ARG A 261 28.58 14.89 24.26
CA ARG A 261 29.78 15.22 25.05
C ARG A 261 29.41 15.91 26.35
N LYS A 262 30.34 15.97 27.29
CA LYS A 262 30.14 16.81 28.46
C LYS A 262 30.06 18.28 28.06
N ALA A 263 29.19 19.01 28.73
CA ALA A 263 29.08 20.44 28.55
C ALA A 263 30.32 21.15 29.16
N GLU A 264 30.78 22.18 28.49
CA GLU A 264 31.83 23.09 28.92
C GLU A 264 31.24 24.44 29.29
N GLU A 265 31.98 25.27 30.02
CA GLU A 265 31.51 26.60 30.43
C GLU A 265 31.13 27.50 29.25
N ALA A 266 31.83 27.32 28.12
CA ALA A 266 31.54 28.03 26.88
C ALA A 266 30.17 27.66 26.25
N ASP A 267 29.57 26.51 26.63
CA ASP A 267 28.27 26.07 26.14
C ASP A 267 27.09 26.72 26.90
N LEU A 268 27.35 27.33 28.05
CA LEU A 268 26.31 27.87 28.93
C LEU A 268 25.35 28.86 28.21
N PRO A 269 25.84 29.80 27.37
CA PRO A 269 24.94 30.70 26.65
C PRO A 269 23.98 29.97 25.71
N ALA A 270 24.45 28.96 24.98
CA ALA A 270 23.63 28.15 24.08
C ALA A 270 22.59 27.30 24.84
N ILE A 271 22.99 26.73 26.00
CA ILE A 271 22.08 25.99 26.87
C ILE A 271 20.99 26.92 27.42
N MET A 272 21.32 28.13 27.82
CA MET A 272 20.37 29.12 28.31
C MET A 272 19.37 29.57 27.22
N GLU A 273 19.81 29.65 25.95
CA GLU A 273 18.93 29.92 24.85
C GLU A 273 17.90 28.78 24.64
N ILE A 274 18.35 27.52 24.74
CA ILE A 274 17.45 26.36 24.73
C ILE A 274 16.43 26.45 25.87
N VAL A 275 16.87 26.78 27.10
CA VAL A 275 15.97 26.98 28.24
C VAL A 275 14.92 28.07 27.96
N ARG A 276 15.35 29.19 27.38
CA ARG A 276 14.46 30.30 27.03
C ARG A 276 13.40 29.88 26.02
N GLN A 277 13.79 29.17 24.98
CA GLN A 277 12.87 28.64 23.96
C GLN A 277 11.89 27.63 24.56
N ALA A 278 12.38 26.75 25.42
CA ALA A 278 11.60 25.76 26.13
C ALA A 278 10.53 26.39 27.02
N ARG A 279 10.88 27.40 27.82
CA ARG A 279 9.94 28.15 28.65
C ARG A 279 8.82 28.78 27.81
N ASN A 280 9.18 29.38 26.67
CA ASN A 280 8.20 29.98 25.77
C ASN A 280 7.24 28.93 25.18
N SER A 281 7.75 27.77 24.79
CA SER A 281 6.95 26.66 24.27
C SER A 281 6.01 26.10 25.35
N LEU A 282 6.51 25.82 26.55
CA LEU A 282 5.70 25.32 27.67
C LEU A 282 4.58 26.29 28.04
N LYS A 283 4.87 27.60 28.09
CA LYS A 283 3.88 28.65 28.34
C LYS A 283 2.79 28.66 27.26
N LYS A 284 3.16 28.52 25.99
CA LYS A 284 2.21 28.46 24.87
C LYS A 284 1.26 27.26 24.98
N HIS A 285 1.77 26.12 25.47
CA HIS A 285 0.98 24.89 25.63
C HIS A 285 0.33 24.75 27.01
N ARG A 286 0.37 25.81 27.86
CA ARG A 286 -0.18 25.84 29.23
C ARG A 286 0.35 24.74 30.15
N VAL A 287 1.59 24.33 29.94
CA VAL A 287 2.28 23.35 30.79
C VAL A 287 2.97 24.11 31.91
N ASP A 288 2.65 23.78 33.18
CA ASP A 288 3.21 24.43 34.36
C ASP A 288 4.54 23.78 34.76
N GLN A 289 5.53 23.89 33.88
CA GLN A 289 6.90 23.43 34.09
C GLN A 289 7.89 24.54 33.76
N TRP A 290 9.04 24.52 34.43
CA TRP A 290 10.10 25.52 34.24
C TRP A 290 9.64 26.97 34.43
N GLN A 291 8.79 27.18 35.46
CA GLN A 291 8.27 28.50 35.79
C GLN A 291 9.31 29.31 36.58
N GLY A 292 9.18 30.64 36.52
CA GLY A 292 10.10 31.56 37.18
C GLY A 292 11.50 31.48 36.59
N ASP A 293 12.49 31.37 37.47
CA ASP A 293 13.92 31.33 37.12
C ASP A 293 14.52 29.92 37.04
N TYR A 294 13.68 28.86 37.08
CA TYR A 294 14.17 27.48 36.98
C TYR A 294 14.13 26.95 35.55
N PRO A 295 15.18 26.22 35.06
CA PRO A 295 16.51 26.15 35.66
C PRO A 295 17.23 27.49 35.53
N SER A 296 17.90 27.94 36.60
CA SER A 296 18.65 29.18 36.57
C SER A 296 20.02 28.99 35.94
N GLU A 297 20.63 30.07 35.46
CA GLU A 297 21.96 30.07 34.88
C GLU A 297 22.99 29.57 35.90
N ALA A 298 22.91 30.01 37.15
CA ALA A 298 23.79 29.58 38.25
C ALA A 298 23.67 28.07 38.51
N LEU A 299 22.49 27.50 38.44
CA LEU A 299 22.26 26.04 38.56
C LEU A 299 22.94 25.27 37.44
N LEU A 300 22.75 25.69 36.20
CA LEU A 300 23.35 25.04 35.05
C LEU A 300 24.86 25.19 35.01
N ALA A 301 25.40 26.35 35.36
CA ALA A 301 26.83 26.55 35.52
C ALA A 301 27.43 25.60 36.58
N SER A 302 26.75 25.40 37.72
CA SER A 302 27.15 24.43 38.74
C SER A 302 27.12 23.00 38.24
N ASP A 303 26.08 22.60 37.47
CA ASP A 303 25.97 21.27 36.89
C ASP A 303 27.05 21.01 35.82
N ILE A 304 27.44 22.03 35.05
CA ILE A 304 28.57 21.98 34.11
C ILE A 304 29.90 21.79 34.89
N ALA A 305 30.16 22.61 35.90
CA ALA A 305 31.37 22.51 36.70
C ALA A 305 31.49 21.15 37.40
N ARG A 306 30.39 20.55 37.79
CA ARG A 306 30.35 19.19 38.37
C ARG A 306 30.52 18.08 37.31
N GLY A 307 30.55 18.39 36.02
CA GLY A 307 30.67 17.44 34.93
C GLY A 307 29.45 16.52 34.76
N VAL A 308 28.27 16.92 35.27
CA VAL A 308 27.00 16.17 35.15
C VAL A 308 26.11 16.68 34.05
N CYS A 309 26.40 17.84 33.47
CA CYS A 309 25.72 18.36 32.30
C CYS A 309 26.39 17.85 31.01
N HIS A 310 25.56 17.37 30.08
CA HIS A 310 26.00 16.90 28.77
C HIS A 310 25.23 17.63 27.69
N VAL A 311 25.84 17.83 26.53
CA VAL A 311 25.18 18.41 25.34
C VAL A 311 25.12 17.39 24.21
N LEU A 312 24.03 17.43 23.48
CA LEU A 312 23.83 16.71 22.23
C LEU A 312 24.09 17.71 21.10
N CYS A 313 25.09 17.45 20.29
CA CYS A 313 25.48 18.31 19.18
C CYS A 313 25.08 17.69 17.86
N TYR A 314 24.51 18.52 16.96
CA TYR A 314 24.23 18.21 15.57
C TYR A 314 24.97 19.23 14.69
N LYS A 315 25.83 18.75 13.78
CA LYS A 315 26.65 19.62 12.90
C LYS A 315 27.37 20.76 13.66
N GLN A 316 27.95 20.45 14.81
CA GLN A 316 28.65 21.38 15.73
C GLN A 316 27.77 22.36 16.52
N GLU A 317 26.46 22.40 16.27
CA GLU A 317 25.50 23.19 17.05
C GLU A 317 24.92 22.35 18.20
N ILE A 318 24.71 22.97 19.36
CA ILE A 318 24.06 22.32 20.50
C ILE A 318 22.56 22.24 20.22
N ALA A 319 22.09 21.03 19.96
CA ALA A 319 20.69 20.74 19.67
C ALA A 319 19.86 20.46 20.94
N ALA A 320 20.49 19.92 21.98
CA ALA A 320 19.85 19.64 23.26
C ALA A 320 20.90 19.54 24.39
N PHE A 321 20.45 19.56 25.65
CA PHE A 321 21.30 19.25 26.81
C PHE A 321 20.59 18.32 27.78
N LEU A 322 21.39 17.65 28.63
CA LEU A 322 20.89 16.76 29.67
C LEU A 322 21.77 16.87 30.94
N VAL A 323 21.15 16.71 32.09
CA VAL A 323 21.84 16.68 33.37
C VAL A 323 21.68 15.30 33.99
N LEU A 324 22.80 14.59 34.18
CA LEU A 324 22.86 13.25 34.78
C LEU A 324 23.29 13.38 36.24
N THR A 325 22.38 13.14 37.17
CA THR A 325 22.70 13.12 38.60
C THR A 325 22.88 11.68 39.09
N PRO A 326 24.08 11.27 39.57
CA PRO A 326 24.24 9.96 40.19
C PRO A 326 23.58 9.94 41.58
N GLY A 327 22.79 8.89 41.87
CA GLY A 327 22.26 8.62 43.21
C GLY A 327 20.78 8.18 43.20
N PRO A 328 20.30 7.61 44.35
CA PRO A 328 18.89 7.28 44.48
C PRO A 328 18.07 8.58 44.47
N VAL A 329 17.08 8.65 43.57
CA VAL A 329 16.16 9.79 43.54
C VAL A 329 15.20 9.62 44.74
N LEU A 330 15.51 10.31 45.85
CA LEU A 330 14.58 10.49 46.95
C LEU A 330 13.54 11.52 46.52
N PHE A 331 12.42 11.07 46.04
CA PHE A 331 11.25 11.89 45.78
C PHE A 331 10.68 12.48 47.07
N LYS A 332 11.08 13.68 47.45
CA LYS A 332 10.34 14.57 48.35
C LYS A 332 10.24 15.93 47.71
N GLY A 333 9.11 16.19 47.03
CA GLY A 333 8.63 17.54 46.74
C GLY A 333 9.32 18.34 45.65
N ILE A 334 10.11 17.72 44.77
CA ILE A 334 10.60 18.34 43.54
C ILE A 334 9.85 17.76 42.37
N PRO A 335 9.31 18.57 41.45
CA PRO A 335 8.68 18.03 40.24
C PRO A 335 9.66 17.09 39.53
N SER A 336 9.22 15.90 39.20
CA SER A 336 10.04 14.76 38.73
C SER A 336 10.58 14.91 37.30
N ASN A 337 10.77 16.13 36.81
CA ASN A 337 11.02 16.36 35.40
C ASN A 337 12.22 17.34 35.23
N ARG A 338 13.44 16.80 35.28
CA ARG A 338 14.54 17.42 34.60
C ARG A 338 14.49 16.94 33.16
N THR A 339 13.90 17.75 32.31
CA THR A 339 13.44 17.42 30.96
C THR A 339 14.44 17.89 29.90
N PHE A 340 14.55 17.14 28.84
CA PHE A 340 15.24 17.50 27.62
C PHE A 340 14.42 18.43 26.76
N MET A 341 14.99 19.47 26.21
CA MET A 341 14.37 20.26 25.17
C MET A 341 15.38 20.57 24.06
N SER A 342 14.96 20.44 22.83
CA SER A 342 15.75 20.78 21.66
C SER A 342 15.49 22.22 21.22
N SER A 343 16.44 22.85 20.55
CA SER A 343 16.31 24.16 19.92
C SER A 343 15.37 24.17 18.72
N THR A 344 14.95 23.00 18.25
CA THR A 344 13.97 22.81 17.20
C THR A 344 12.80 22.02 17.75
N GLU A 345 11.56 22.46 17.56
CA GLU A 345 10.30 21.86 18.01
C GLU A 345 10.37 20.37 18.38
N GLN A 346 9.88 20.01 19.59
CA GLN A 346 9.84 18.68 20.21
C GLN A 346 10.37 17.50 19.35
N ILE A 347 11.58 17.02 19.68
CA ILE A 347 12.03 15.71 19.21
C ILE A 347 11.45 14.69 20.18
N ASP A 348 10.38 13.99 19.81
CA ASP A 348 9.98 12.75 20.45
C ASP A 348 11.09 11.72 20.18
N THR A 349 11.96 11.53 21.16
CA THR A 349 12.94 10.43 21.12
C THR A 349 12.18 9.12 21.34
N PRO A 350 12.31 8.12 20.46
CA PRO A 350 11.84 6.79 20.77
C PRO A 350 12.54 6.29 22.03
N ALA A 351 11.78 5.73 22.96
CA ALA A 351 12.31 5.10 24.16
C ALA A 351 13.44 4.13 23.79
N LEU A 352 14.65 4.41 24.26
CA LEU A 352 15.76 3.46 24.19
C LEU A 352 15.39 2.24 25.03
N PRO A 353 15.69 1.01 24.58
CA PRO A 353 15.42 -0.19 25.35
C PRO A 353 16.13 -0.09 26.71
N THR A 354 15.34 -0.18 27.78
CA THR A 354 15.86 -0.17 29.15
C THR A 354 16.67 -1.44 29.39
N SER A 355 18.00 -1.32 29.41
CA SER A 355 18.79 -2.36 30.03
C SER A 355 18.64 -2.27 31.57
N PRO A 356 18.67 -3.37 32.33
CA PRO A 356 18.33 -3.38 33.76
C PRO A 356 19.30 -2.64 34.68
N THR A 357 20.32 -1.95 34.18
CA THR A 357 21.39 -1.33 34.94
C THR A 357 21.47 0.19 34.90
N THR A 358 20.57 0.87 34.19
CA THR A 358 20.53 2.34 34.18
C THR A 358 19.28 2.87 34.90
N ARG A 359 19.30 2.83 36.22
CA ARG A 359 18.35 3.59 37.05
C ARG A 359 18.78 5.07 37.01
N GLY A 360 18.04 5.91 36.32
CA GLY A 360 18.25 7.36 36.39
C GLY A 360 18.19 8.16 35.09
N LEU A 361 17.70 7.61 33.99
CA LEU A 361 17.40 8.38 32.79
C LEU A 361 15.89 8.67 32.75
N SER A 362 15.49 9.87 33.10
CA SER A 362 14.16 10.39 32.75
C SER A 362 14.33 11.24 31.50
N ALA A 363 13.95 10.69 30.36
CA ALA A 363 13.76 11.42 29.13
C ALA A 363 12.30 11.90 29.06
N LEU A 364 12.11 13.12 28.70
CA LEU A 364 10.84 13.66 28.21
C LEU A 364 10.99 14.06 26.74
#